data_88010cc476b1713e443ec3e84e746522
#
_entry.id   88010cc476b1713e443ec3e84e746522
#
_cell.length_a   1.000
_cell.length_b   1.000
_cell.length_c   1.000
_cell.angle_alpha   90.00
_cell.angle_beta   90.00
_cell.angle_gamma   90.00
#
_symmetry.space_group_name_H-M   'P 1'
#
loop_
_entity.id
_entity.type
_entity.pdbx_description
1 polymer ?
#
loop_
_entity_poly.entity_id
_entity_poly.type
_entity_poly.pdbx_seq_one_letter_code
_entity_poly.pdbx_strand_id
1 'polypeptide(L)'
;MPHPASSGTGYFHVSAWIQMFGEAKAWEFMDRLHDNIAVYEHSGTRPCRHAATGEFPLGISYELAAASARQKGAPIEGLLMKEGGGWDMDAAAILRGTRKPEAVRRLIDFAASRKANELYASFVSQVAMPGITSDIPDYPAGVAESMIKNDFVWASENRARILAEWTRRYEGKARKKN
;
A
#
# COMPACT_ATOMS: atom_id res chain seq x y z
N MET A 1 -11.51 1.16 3.86
CA MET A 1 -10.48 0.54 2.97
C MET A 1 -10.09 1.51 1.87
N PRO A 2 -8.84 1.52 1.36
CA PRO A 2 -8.48 2.34 0.21
C PRO A 2 -9.14 1.85 -1.07
N HIS A 3 -9.55 2.78 -1.93
CA HIS A 3 -10.17 2.52 -3.22
C HIS A 3 -9.09 2.15 -4.27
N PRO A 4 -9.14 0.98 -4.90
CA PRO A 4 -8.02 0.47 -5.70
C PRO A 4 -7.74 1.24 -7.00
N ALA A 5 -8.73 1.92 -7.59
CA ALA A 5 -8.51 2.69 -8.81
C ALA A 5 -7.85 4.06 -8.55
N SER A 6 -7.90 4.58 -7.32
CA SER A 6 -7.38 5.90 -6.96
C SER A 6 -6.33 5.89 -5.86
N SER A 7 -6.02 4.74 -5.28
CA SER A 7 -4.98 4.52 -4.29
C SER A 7 -4.15 3.29 -4.64
N GLY A 8 -2.84 3.43 -4.76
CA GLY A 8 -1.91 2.31 -4.91
C GLY A 8 -2.09 1.27 -3.81
N THR A 9 -2.24 1.73 -2.56
CA THR A 9 -2.52 0.87 -1.41
C THR A 9 -3.76 0.00 -1.62
N GLY A 10 -4.83 0.55 -2.19
CA GLY A 10 -6.03 -0.24 -2.50
C GLY A 10 -5.76 -1.31 -3.55
N TYR A 11 -5.01 -0.98 -4.60
CA TYR A 11 -4.72 -1.93 -5.67
C TYR A 11 -3.80 -3.06 -5.21
N PHE A 12 -2.76 -2.79 -4.44
CA PHE A 12 -1.88 -3.86 -3.99
C PHE A 12 -2.60 -4.84 -3.05
N HIS A 13 -3.57 -4.41 -2.23
CA HIS A 13 -4.41 -5.35 -1.47
C HIS A 13 -5.23 -6.26 -2.39
N VAL A 14 -5.95 -5.68 -3.35
CA VAL A 14 -6.80 -6.46 -4.28
C VAL A 14 -5.96 -7.43 -5.10
N SER A 15 -4.85 -6.95 -5.66
CA SER A 15 -3.92 -7.78 -6.45
C SER A 15 -3.33 -8.91 -5.61
N ALA A 16 -2.92 -8.63 -4.37
CA ALA A 16 -2.37 -9.63 -3.47
C ALA A 16 -3.40 -10.72 -3.13
N TRP A 17 -4.64 -10.36 -2.82
CA TRP A 17 -5.68 -11.36 -2.54
C TRP A 17 -5.92 -12.28 -3.74
N ILE A 18 -5.91 -11.73 -4.96
CA ILE A 18 -6.07 -12.55 -6.16
C ILE A 18 -4.86 -13.48 -6.35
N GLN A 19 -3.64 -13.01 -6.11
CA GLN A 19 -2.43 -13.81 -6.21
C GLN A 19 -2.34 -14.90 -5.13
N MET A 20 -2.80 -14.62 -3.91
CA MET A 20 -2.78 -15.58 -2.79
C MET A 20 -3.87 -16.66 -2.89
N PHE A 21 -5.09 -16.27 -3.21
CA PHE A 21 -6.26 -17.14 -3.11
C PHE A 21 -6.71 -17.72 -4.46
N GLY A 22 -6.19 -17.19 -5.56
CA GLY A 22 -6.76 -17.38 -6.89
C GLY A 22 -8.01 -16.52 -7.10
N GLU A 23 -8.31 -16.20 -8.36
CA GLU A 23 -9.28 -15.17 -8.71
C GLU A 23 -10.69 -15.43 -8.15
N ALA A 24 -11.23 -16.63 -8.32
CA ALA A 24 -12.58 -16.94 -7.86
C ALA A 24 -12.73 -16.76 -6.34
N LYS A 25 -11.84 -17.36 -5.55
CA LYS A 25 -11.87 -17.27 -4.08
C LYS A 25 -11.59 -15.85 -3.59
N ALA A 26 -10.74 -15.09 -4.29
CA ALA A 26 -10.47 -13.70 -3.94
C ALA A 26 -11.71 -12.82 -4.12
N TRP A 27 -12.48 -13.02 -5.19
CA TRP A 27 -13.73 -12.29 -5.36
C TRP A 27 -14.78 -12.70 -4.32
N GLU A 28 -14.93 -13.97 -3.99
CA GLU A 28 -15.78 -14.42 -2.89
C GLU A 28 -15.38 -13.82 -1.54
N PHE A 29 -14.09 -13.73 -1.27
CA PHE A 29 -13.57 -13.06 -0.07
C PHE A 29 -13.92 -11.57 -0.08
N MET A 30 -13.69 -10.88 -1.21
CA MET A 30 -13.97 -9.46 -1.32
C MET A 30 -15.48 -9.15 -1.27
N ASP A 31 -16.35 -10.02 -1.78
CA ASP A 31 -17.80 -9.89 -1.65
C ASP A 31 -18.21 -9.91 -0.15
N ARG A 32 -17.71 -10.89 0.62
CA ARG A 32 -17.96 -10.95 2.08
C ARG A 32 -17.33 -9.78 2.85
N LEU A 33 -16.13 -9.33 2.43
CA LEU A 33 -15.48 -8.18 3.01
C LEU A 33 -16.28 -6.90 2.74
N HIS A 34 -16.83 -6.76 1.54
CA HIS A 34 -17.62 -5.60 1.13
C HIS A 34 -18.82 -5.36 2.04
N ASP A 35 -19.47 -6.41 2.53
CA ASP A 35 -20.59 -6.28 3.46
C ASP A 35 -20.19 -5.53 4.74
N ASN A 36 -18.95 -5.69 5.17
CA ASN A 36 -18.37 -5.07 6.37
C ASN A 36 -17.61 -3.77 6.08
N ILE A 37 -17.45 -3.36 4.82
CA ILE A 37 -16.84 -2.08 4.47
C ILE A 37 -17.88 -0.97 4.53
N ALA A 38 -17.63 0.04 5.36
CA ALA A 38 -18.46 1.23 5.42
C ALA A 38 -18.21 2.16 4.22
N VAL A 39 -16.94 2.34 3.84
CA VAL A 39 -16.53 3.28 2.78
C VAL A 39 -15.21 2.89 2.14
N TYR A 40 -15.07 3.13 0.84
CA TYR A 40 -13.81 3.09 0.11
C TYR A 40 -13.25 4.51 -0.06
N GLU A 41 -12.05 4.74 0.45
CA GLU A 41 -11.40 6.05 0.50
C GLU A 41 -10.37 6.24 -0.61
N HIS A 42 -10.29 7.43 -1.20
CA HIS A 42 -9.31 7.78 -2.23
C HIS A 42 -7.89 8.04 -1.69
N SER A 43 -7.58 7.52 -0.52
CA SER A 43 -6.30 7.66 0.17
C SER A 43 -5.92 6.38 0.89
N GLY A 44 -4.65 5.97 0.78
CA GLY A 44 -4.12 4.80 1.49
C GLY A 44 -4.10 4.96 3.01
N THR A 45 -3.94 6.19 3.52
CA THR A 45 -3.83 6.49 4.96
C THR A 45 -5.15 6.81 5.63
N ARG A 46 -6.18 7.22 4.88
CA ARG A 46 -7.44 7.69 5.47
C ARG A 46 -8.15 6.62 6.30
N PRO A 47 -8.21 5.33 5.89
CA PRO A 47 -8.82 4.30 6.73
C PRO A 47 -8.12 4.12 8.08
N CYS A 48 -6.79 4.21 8.13
CA CYS A 48 -6.03 4.21 9.37
C CYS A 48 -6.40 5.42 10.24
N ARG A 49 -6.56 6.59 9.65
CA ARG A 49 -6.95 7.82 10.36
C ARG A 49 -8.35 7.71 10.97
N HIS A 50 -9.32 7.11 10.25
CA HIS A 50 -10.65 6.85 10.79
C HIS A 50 -10.61 5.92 12.01
N ALA A 51 -9.77 4.87 11.97
CA ALA A 51 -9.56 4.01 13.13
C ALA A 51 -8.89 4.77 14.29
N ALA A 52 -7.89 5.60 14.00
CA ALA A 52 -7.17 6.41 14.99
C ALA A 52 -8.07 7.43 15.74
N THR A 53 -9.11 7.92 15.08
CA THR A 53 -10.10 8.85 15.68
C THR A 53 -11.32 8.13 16.28
N GLY A 54 -11.39 6.81 16.20
CA GLY A 54 -12.51 6.02 16.69
C GLY A 54 -13.78 6.09 15.81
N GLU A 55 -13.69 6.65 14.60
CA GLU A 55 -14.83 6.69 13.67
C GLU A 55 -15.20 5.27 13.20
N PHE A 56 -14.20 4.42 12.96
CA PHE A 56 -14.39 3.00 12.67
C PHE A 56 -13.47 2.14 13.54
N PRO A 57 -13.92 0.94 13.95
CA PRO A 57 -13.11 0.06 14.80
C PRO A 57 -11.89 -0.52 14.06
N LEU A 58 -11.95 -0.62 12.73
CA LEU A 58 -10.90 -1.18 11.89
C LEU A 58 -10.67 -0.33 10.63
N GLY A 59 -9.41 -0.23 10.22
CA GLY A 59 -9.02 0.44 8.98
C GLY A 59 -8.04 -0.43 8.20
N ILE A 60 -8.40 -0.83 6.97
CA ILE A 60 -7.45 -1.46 6.04
C ILE A 60 -6.57 -0.36 5.46
N SER A 61 -5.26 -0.46 5.67
CA SER A 61 -4.28 0.56 5.27
C SER A 61 -2.93 -0.11 5.03
N TYR A 62 -1.84 0.58 5.30
CA TYR A 62 -0.49 0.03 5.33
C TYR A 62 0.17 0.34 6.69
N GLU A 63 1.13 -0.48 7.06
CA GLU A 63 1.70 -0.58 8.39
C GLU A 63 2.35 0.72 8.88
N LEU A 64 3.05 1.44 7.99
CA LEU A 64 3.70 2.71 8.34
C LEU A 64 2.68 3.79 8.74
N ALA A 65 1.46 3.74 8.17
CA ALA A 65 0.39 4.67 8.58
C ALA A 65 -0.02 4.42 10.03
N ALA A 66 -0.10 3.17 10.45
CA ALA A 66 -0.40 2.82 11.85
C ALA A 66 0.73 3.22 12.79
N ALA A 67 1.99 2.90 12.45
CA ALA A 67 3.16 3.31 13.23
C ALA A 67 3.22 4.84 13.41
N SER A 68 3.06 5.59 12.32
CA SER A 68 3.05 7.06 12.36
C SER A 68 1.90 7.65 13.19
N ALA A 69 0.74 6.99 13.21
CA ALA A 69 -0.38 7.44 14.05
C ALA A 69 -0.11 7.14 15.52
N ARG A 70 0.45 5.97 15.87
CA ARG A 70 0.85 5.60 17.24
C ARG A 70 1.87 6.56 17.81
N GLN A 71 2.92 6.90 17.04
CA GLN A 71 3.93 7.90 17.45
C GLN A 71 3.33 9.27 17.79
N LYS A 72 2.15 9.57 17.24
CA LYS A 72 1.37 10.78 17.55
C LYS A 72 0.38 10.57 18.69
N GLY A 73 0.44 9.46 19.38
CA GLY A 73 -0.42 9.12 20.52
C GLY A 73 -1.79 8.53 20.16
N ALA A 74 -2.02 8.10 18.91
CA ALA A 74 -3.29 7.47 18.54
C ALA A 74 -3.43 6.09 19.21
N PRO A 75 -4.61 5.76 19.80
CA PRO A 75 -4.86 4.51 20.51
C PRO A 75 -5.22 3.38 19.52
N ILE A 76 -4.34 3.09 18.56
CA ILE A 76 -4.54 2.03 17.56
C ILE A 76 -3.35 1.07 17.54
N GLU A 77 -3.55 -0.08 16.96
CA GLU A 77 -2.52 -1.09 16.73
C GLU A 77 -2.48 -1.49 15.26
N GLY A 78 -1.26 -1.72 14.73
CA GLY A 78 -1.05 -2.27 13.40
C GLY A 78 -1.06 -3.80 13.46
N LEU A 79 -2.03 -4.41 12.78
CA LEU A 79 -2.17 -5.86 12.72
C LEU A 79 -1.74 -6.37 11.35
N LEU A 80 -0.87 -7.39 11.34
CA LEU A 80 -0.50 -8.09 10.10
C LEU A 80 -1.43 -9.27 9.89
N MET A 81 -1.83 -9.49 8.64
CA MET A 81 -2.66 -10.63 8.26
C MET A 81 -1.82 -11.90 8.25
N LYS A 82 -2.35 -12.98 8.82
CA LYS A 82 -1.68 -14.29 8.91
C LYS A 82 -1.38 -14.88 7.53
N GLU A 83 -2.24 -14.64 6.56
CA GLU A 83 -2.13 -15.15 5.19
C GLU A 83 -1.05 -14.44 4.39
N GLY A 84 -0.63 -13.27 4.81
CA GLY A 84 0.35 -12.42 4.15
C GLY A 84 -0.19 -11.06 3.75
N GLY A 85 0.72 -10.15 3.46
CA GLY A 85 0.45 -8.77 3.06
C GLY A 85 0.85 -8.49 1.61
N GLY A 86 -0.01 -7.79 0.88
CA GLY A 86 0.36 -7.21 -0.40
C GLY A 86 1.32 -6.04 -0.21
N TRP A 87 2.22 -5.85 -1.15
CA TRP A 87 3.20 -4.78 -1.13
C TRP A 87 3.51 -4.28 -2.54
N ASP A 88 4.09 -3.11 -2.63
CA ASP A 88 4.52 -2.49 -3.87
C ASP A 88 5.83 -1.73 -3.62
N MET A 89 6.50 -1.31 -4.67
CA MET A 89 7.74 -0.54 -4.61
C MET A 89 7.53 0.86 -5.14
N ASP A 90 8.08 1.85 -4.44
CA ASP A 90 8.25 3.17 -4.99
C ASP A 90 9.32 3.14 -6.09
N ALA A 91 9.04 3.79 -7.21
CA ALA A 91 9.93 3.85 -8.35
C ALA A 91 10.11 5.29 -8.84
N ALA A 92 11.31 5.61 -9.28
CA ALA A 92 11.63 6.86 -9.95
C ALA A 92 11.93 6.61 -11.43
N ALA A 93 11.47 7.49 -12.31
CA ALA A 93 11.70 7.41 -13.75
C ALA A 93 12.04 8.77 -14.34
N ILE A 94 12.85 8.74 -15.42
CA ILE A 94 13.15 9.93 -16.23
C ILE A 94 12.06 10.09 -17.29
N LEU A 95 11.40 11.23 -17.29
CA LEU A 95 10.43 11.55 -18.34
C LEU A 95 11.12 11.73 -19.69
N ARG A 96 10.61 11.07 -20.71
CA ARG A 96 11.08 11.24 -22.09
C ARG A 96 10.92 12.72 -22.50
N GLY A 97 11.98 13.30 -23.09
CA GLY A 97 11.97 14.70 -23.52
C GLY A 97 12.25 15.72 -22.43
N THR A 98 12.71 15.30 -21.25
CA THR A 98 13.18 16.25 -20.22
C THR A 98 14.22 17.21 -20.79
N ARG A 99 14.12 18.49 -20.44
CA ARG A 99 15.10 19.54 -20.85
C ARG A 99 16.34 19.59 -19.94
N LYS A 100 16.38 18.75 -18.88
CA LYS A 100 17.47 18.74 -17.89
C LYS A 100 17.99 17.31 -17.62
N PRO A 101 18.42 16.58 -18.66
CA PRO A 101 18.74 15.15 -18.52
C PRO A 101 19.85 14.89 -17.49
N GLU A 102 20.91 15.71 -17.49
CA GLU A 102 22.03 15.54 -16.56
C GLU A 102 21.63 15.78 -15.08
N ALA A 103 20.81 16.79 -14.82
CA ALA A 103 20.34 17.06 -13.46
C ALA A 103 19.43 15.93 -12.95
N VAL A 104 18.55 15.39 -13.81
CA VAL A 104 17.66 14.29 -13.46
C VAL A 104 18.44 13.01 -13.23
N ARG A 105 19.46 12.69 -14.05
CA ARG A 105 20.33 11.53 -13.81
C ARG A 105 21.02 11.62 -12.45
N ARG A 106 21.64 12.75 -12.13
CA ARG A 106 22.28 12.98 -10.82
C ARG A 106 21.31 12.78 -9.66
N LEU A 107 20.05 13.23 -9.80
CA LEU A 107 19.02 13.03 -8.78
C LEU A 107 18.68 11.55 -8.62
N ILE A 108 18.49 10.81 -9.70
CA ILE A 108 18.18 9.38 -9.65
C ILE A 108 19.36 8.57 -9.11
N ASP A 109 20.60 8.89 -9.54
CA ASP A 109 21.82 8.26 -9.01
C ASP A 109 21.96 8.48 -7.50
N PHE A 110 21.67 9.71 -7.03
CA PHE A 110 21.61 9.98 -5.60
C PHE A 110 20.50 9.19 -4.92
N ALA A 111 19.29 9.18 -5.47
CA ALA A 111 18.14 8.45 -4.90
C ALA A 111 18.42 6.94 -4.77
N ALA A 112 19.19 6.35 -5.69
CA ALA A 112 19.61 4.95 -5.64
C ALA A 112 20.84 4.71 -4.76
N SER A 113 21.51 5.75 -4.24
CA SER A 113 22.72 5.60 -3.45
C SER A 113 22.48 5.02 -2.05
N ARG A 114 23.50 4.39 -1.46
CA ARG A 114 23.47 3.92 -0.06
C ARG A 114 23.09 5.04 0.89
N LYS A 115 23.69 6.22 0.74
CA LYS A 115 23.41 7.38 1.59
C LYS A 115 21.93 7.79 1.55
N ALA A 116 21.30 7.79 0.37
CA ALA A 116 19.87 8.10 0.27
C ALA A 116 19.01 7.00 0.91
N ASN A 117 19.35 5.73 0.70
CA ASN A 117 18.63 4.62 1.31
C ASN A 117 18.76 4.60 2.85
N GLU A 118 19.91 4.97 3.41
CA GLU A 118 20.09 5.17 4.85
C GLU A 118 19.20 6.31 5.39
N LEU A 119 19.04 7.39 4.61
CA LEU A 119 18.08 8.45 4.96
C LEU A 119 16.64 7.97 4.84
N TYR A 120 16.29 7.22 3.79
CA TYR A 120 14.93 6.68 3.64
C TYR A 120 14.56 5.75 4.78
N ALA A 121 15.49 4.93 5.28
CA ALA A 121 15.26 4.00 6.39
C ALA A 121 14.78 4.69 7.68
N SER A 122 14.97 6.00 7.83
CA SER A 122 14.42 6.77 8.95
C SER A 122 12.99 7.26 8.74
N PHE A 123 12.43 7.09 7.53
CA PHE A 123 11.08 7.56 7.16
C PHE A 123 10.19 6.48 6.60
N VAL A 124 10.77 5.42 6.03
CA VAL A 124 10.04 4.31 5.42
C VAL A 124 10.47 2.99 6.02
N SER A 125 9.54 2.06 6.09
CA SER A 125 9.70 0.78 6.77
C SER A 125 10.68 -0.19 6.11
N GLN A 126 10.71 -0.17 4.79
CA GLN A 126 11.56 -1.03 3.99
C GLN A 126 12.25 -0.21 2.89
N VAL A 127 13.52 -0.45 2.69
CA VAL A 127 14.27 0.15 1.59
C VAL A 127 14.74 -0.95 0.64
N ALA A 128 14.86 -0.62 -0.65
CA ALA A 128 15.22 -1.60 -1.68
C ALA A 128 16.70 -2.02 -1.60
N MET A 129 17.55 -1.25 -0.91
CA MET A 129 18.99 -1.55 -0.82
C MET A 129 19.28 -2.60 0.25
N PRO A 130 19.89 -3.76 -0.10
CA PRO A 130 20.24 -4.80 0.87
C PRO A 130 21.19 -4.30 1.96
N GLY A 131 21.01 -4.81 3.18
CA GLY A 131 21.87 -4.51 4.33
C GLY A 131 21.60 -3.14 4.96
N ILE A 132 20.49 -2.51 4.66
CA ILE A 132 19.98 -1.36 5.38
C ILE A 132 18.69 -1.80 6.08
N THR A 133 18.63 -1.62 7.39
CA THR A 133 17.47 -1.90 8.22
C THR A 133 16.81 -0.60 8.65
N SER A 134 15.50 -0.61 8.70
CA SER A 134 14.71 0.50 9.22
C SER A 134 14.40 0.25 10.70
N ASP A 135 14.57 1.27 11.53
CA ASP A 135 14.25 1.24 12.96
C ASP A 135 13.17 2.32 13.23
N ILE A 136 11.97 2.04 12.76
CA ILE A 136 10.83 2.94 12.96
C ILE A 136 10.10 2.51 14.23
N PRO A 137 10.00 3.38 15.24
CA PRO A 137 9.24 3.09 16.45
C PRO A 137 7.79 2.70 16.13
N ASP A 138 7.23 1.77 16.90
CA ASP A 138 5.87 1.25 16.73
C ASP A 138 5.59 0.54 15.39
N TYR A 139 6.62 0.26 14.60
CA TYR A 139 6.46 -0.51 13.37
C TYR A 139 6.23 -1.99 13.69
N PRO A 140 5.24 -2.65 13.10
CA PRO A 140 4.95 -4.05 13.40
C PRO A 140 6.14 -4.96 13.07
N ALA A 141 6.48 -5.86 13.98
CA ALA A 141 7.47 -6.89 13.69
C ALA A 141 6.92 -7.90 12.66
N GLY A 142 7.81 -8.48 11.84
CA GLY A 142 7.43 -9.53 10.90
C GLY A 142 6.83 -9.03 9.59
N VAL A 143 6.89 -7.73 9.30
CA VAL A 143 6.35 -7.19 8.03
C VAL A 143 7.05 -7.79 6.81
N ALA A 144 8.38 -7.87 6.82
CA ALA A 144 9.13 -8.43 5.69
C ALA A 144 8.78 -9.90 5.43
N GLU A 145 8.62 -10.67 6.48
CA GLU A 145 8.24 -12.08 6.43
C GLU A 145 6.78 -12.28 6.00
N SER A 146 5.93 -11.29 6.26
CA SER A 146 4.51 -11.31 5.85
C SER A 146 4.31 -10.95 4.38
N MET A 147 5.30 -10.38 3.71
CA MET A 147 5.20 -10.00 2.30
C MET A 147 5.01 -11.21 1.41
N ILE A 148 3.95 -11.21 0.60
CA ILE A 148 3.74 -12.28 -0.39
C ILE A 148 4.80 -12.24 -1.49
N LYS A 149 4.99 -13.38 -2.18
CA LYS A 149 5.73 -13.38 -3.45
C LYS A 149 4.89 -12.66 -4.51
N ASN A 150 5.10 -11.35 -4.65
CA ASN A 150 4.30 -10.52 -5.55
C ASN A 150 4.81 -10.62 -7.00
N ASP A 151 3.92 -10.96 -7.93
CA ASP A 151 4.17 -10.89 -9.37
C ASP A 151 3.74 -9.51 -9.90
N PHE A 152 4.69 -8.60 -9.97
CA PHE A 152 4.46 -7.23 -10.45
C PHE A 152 4.08 -7.16 -11.94
N VAL A 153 4.61 -8.08 -12.76
CA VAL A 153 4.30 -8.12 -14.19
C VAL A 153 2.84 -8.50 -14.36
N TRP A 154 2.45 -9.61 -13.75
CA TRP A 154 1.06 -10.05 -13.74
C TRP A 154 0.11 -8.98 -13.18
N ALA A 155 0.48 -8.36 -12.06
CA ALA A 155 -0.33 -7.30 -11.45
C ALA A 155 -0.52 -6.10 -12.38
N SER A 156 0.52 -5.69 -13.10
CA SER A 156 0.46 -4.61 -14.07
C SER A 156 -0.41 -4.95 -15.28
N GLU A 157 -0.21 -6.12 -15.89
CA GLU A 157 -0.94 -6.57 -17.07
C GLU A 157 -2.43 -6.76 -16.79
N ASN A 158 -2.80 -7.22 -15.60
CA ASN A 158 -4.19 -7.47 -15.22
C ASN A 158 -4.89 -6.26 -14.58
N ARG A 159 -4.16 -5.17 -14.34
CA ARG A 159 -4.67 -4.03 -13.57
C ARG A 159 -5.99 -3.48 -14.11
N ALA A 160 -6.08 -3.22 -15.40
CA ALA A 160 -7.28 -2.64 -16.02
C ALA A 160 -8.50 -3.55 -15.84
N ARG A 161 -8.34 -4.85 -16.07
CA ARG A 161 -9.39 -5.85 -15.94
C ARG A 161 -9.87 -5.97 -14.48
N ILE A 162 -8.92 -6.07 -13.54
CA ILE A 162 -9.22 -6.19 -12.11
C ILE A 162 -9.96 -4.95 -11.61
N LEU A 163 -9.52 -3.75 -12.00
CA LEU A 163 -10.17 -2.51 -11.59
C LEU A 163 -11.57 -2.37 -12.17
N ALA A 164 -11.79 -2.79 -13.43
CA ALA A 164 -13.13 -2.77 -14.03
C ALA A 164 -14.10 -3.69 -13.27
N GLU A 165 -13.68 -4.92 -12.95
CA GLU A 165 -14.51 -5.85 -12.18
C GLU A 165 -14.73 -5.37 -10.75
N TRP A 166 -13.71 -4.83 -10.09
CA TRP A 166 -13.84 -4.26 -8.75
C TRP A 166 -14.85 -3.10 -8.73
N THR A 167 -14.73 -2.17 -9.68
CA THR A 167 -15.65 -1.04 -9.82
C THR A 167 -17.09 -1.51 -10.04
N ARG A 168 -17.29 -2.47 -10.94
CA ARG A 168 -18.60 -3.06 -11.20
C ARG A 168 -19.25 -3.63 -9.92
N ARG A 169 -18.46 -4.24 -9.02
CA ARG A 169 -18.96 -4.86 -7.79
C ARG A 169 -19.15 -3.88 -6.64
N TYR A 170 -18.22 -2.94 -6.44
CA TYR A 170 -18.08 -2.28 -5.13
C TYR A 170 -18.10 -0.76 -5.15
N GLU A 171 -18.19 -0.10 -6.32
CA GLU A 171 -18.14 1.36 -6.44
C GLU A 171 -19.22 2.07 -5.62
N GLY A 172 -20.35 1.41 -5.35
CA GLY A 172 -21.48 1.98 -4.62
C GLY A 172 -21.14 2.49 -3.21
N LYS A 173 -20.07 1.99 -2.58
CA LYS A 173 -19.57 2.47 -1.28
C LYS A 173 -18.34 3.37 -1.41
N ALA A 174 -17.97 3.81 -2.60
CA ALA A 174 -16.86 4.75 -2.78
C ALA A 174 -17.23 6.14 -2.27
N ARG A 175 -16.29 6.82 -1.62
CA ARG A 175 -16.47 8.21 -1.21
C ARG A 175 -16.61 9.08 -2.45
N LYS A 176 -17.62 9.93 -2.46
CA LYS A 176 -17.81 10.90 -3.55
C LYS A 176 -16.59 11.84 -3.60
N LYS A 177 -16.08 12.07 -4.79
CA LYS A 177 -15.07 13.11 -5.00
C LYS A 177 -15.78 14.48 -4.94
N ASN A 178 -15.32 15.33 -4.05
CA ASN A 178 -15.72 16.74 -4.05
C ASN A 178 -15.06 17.46 -5.22
#